data_be4c9de719a2b148b09703c289eabf02
#
_entry.id   be4c9de719a2b148b09703c289eabf02
#
_cell.length_a   1.000
_cell.length_b   1.000
_cell.length_c   1.000
_cell.angle_alpha   90.00
_cell.angle_beta   90.00
_cell.angle_gamma   90.00
#
_symmetry.space_group_name_H-M   'P 1'
#
loop_
_entity.id
_entity.type
_entity.pdbx_description
1 polymer ?
#
loop_
_entity_poly.entity_id
_entity_poly.type
_entity_poly.pdbx_seq_one_letter_code
_entity_poly.pdbx_strand_id
1 'polypeptide(L)'
;MKRIAWLAAAALVLTTVGTQAQHAPTRRKIVESVTIDASPDKVWAVVGNPADAGWIENVARGERQGSADKPVFRLTLKNGHVIVEESRKLDPERRSFGYYILENEVTDLPAKDYSATISVQPEGAQARVEWRAAFYRGHPNNDPPPELNDENSEKRVRAWIHASLENLKARLEKSGS
;
A
#
# COMPACT_ATOMS: atom_id res chain seq x y z
N MET A 1 31.59 46.25 -58.49
CA MET A 1 30.50 45.25 -58.24
C MET A 1 30.94 44.34 -57.07
N LYS A 2 30.43 44.60 -55.85
CA LYS A 2 30.81 43.83 -54.65
C LYS A 2 29.66 42.84 -54.35
N ARG A 3 29.91 41.54 -54.41
CA ARG A 3 28.97 40.47 -54.04
C ARG A 3 29.09 40.20 -52.57
N ILE A 4 28.06 40.45 -51.83
CA ILE A 4 27.92 40.13 -50.40
C ILE A 4 27.38 38.71 -50.31
N ALA A 5 28.18 37.79 -49.76
CA ALA A 5 27.78 36.43 -49.43
C ALA A 5 27.12 36.40 -48.06
N TRP A 6 25.88 35.97 -47.97
CA TRP A 6 25.17 35.68 -46.71
C TRP A 6 25.50 34.26 -46.25
N LEU A 7 26.18 34.13 -45.14
CA LEU A 7 26.35 32.86 -44.44
C LEU A 7 25.17 32.65 -43.49
N ALA A 8 24.29 31.71 -43.84
CA ALA A 8 23.23 31.28 -42.94
C ALA A 8 23.80 30.26 -41.94
N ALA A 9 23.93 30.65 -40.66
CA ALA A 9 24.29 29.74 -39.58
C ALA A 9 23.03 28.98 -39.14
N ALA A 10 22.96 27.69 -39.47
CA ALA A 10 21.93 26.80 -38.95
C ALA A 10 22.32 26.38 -37.52
N ALA A 11 21.60 26.89 -36.50
CA ALA A 11 21.73 26.45 -35.10
C ALA A 11 21.05 25.08 -34.93
N LEU A 12 21.85 24.03 -34.77
CA LEU A 12 21.38 22.69 -34.43
C LEU A 12 20.99 22.65 -32.94
N VAL A 13 19.69 22.73 -32.65
CA VAL A 13 19.18 22.54 -31.29
C VAL A 13 19.19 21.04 -30.97
N LEU A 14 20.19 20.59 -30.21
CA LEU A 14 20.22 19.26 -29.63
C LEU A 14 19.23 19.21 -28.47
N THR A 15 18.05 18.69 -28.70
CA THR A 15 17.15 18.29 -27.61
C THR A 15 17.72 17.01 -26.97
N THR A 16 18.31 17.16 -25.79
CA THR A 16 18.64 16.01 -24.94
C THR A 16 17.34 15.42 -24.40
N VAL A 17 16.82 14.39 -25.07
CA VAL A 17 15.81 13.53 -24.50
C VAL A 17 16.50 12.78 -23.35
N GLY A 18 16.21 13.17 -22.13
CA GLY A 18 16.66 12.45 -20.94
C GLY A 18 16.11 11.02 -21.00
N THR A 19 16.98 10.06 -21.32
CA THR A 19 16.66 8.64 -21.19
C THR A 19 16.46 8.36 -19.71
N GLN A 20 15.21 8.22 -19.27
CA GLN A 20 14.90 7.64 -17.97
C GLN A 20 15.54 6.24 -17.94
N ALA A 21 16.48 6.04 -17.04
CA ALA A 21 17.14 4.74 -16.90
C ALA A 21 16.07 3.70 -16.54
N GLN A 22 15.78 2.81 -17.48
CA GLN A 22 14.88 1.67 -17.27
C GLN A 22 15.60 0.69 -16.35
N HIS A 23 15.10 0.50 -15.14
CA HIS A 23 15.68 -0.41 -14.17
C HIS A 23 14.63 -1.41 -13.65
N ALA A 24 15.14 -2.56 -13.21
CA ALA A 24 14.32 -3.59 -12.58
C ALA A 24 13.54 -3.03 -11.37
N PRO A 25 12.38 -3.61 -11.04
CA PRO A 25 11.61 -3.21 -9.87
C PRO A 25 12.45 -3.21 -8.60
N THR A 26 12.34 -2.17 -7.80
CA THR A 26 13.01 -2.06 -6.50
C THR A 26 12.04 -2.40 -5.38
N ARG A 27 12.50 -3.19 -4.40
CA ARG A 27 11.67 -3.50 -3.24
C ARG A 27 11.48 -2.25 -2.38
N ARG A 28 10.25 -1.77 -2.34
CA ARG A 28 9.84 -0.60 -1.55
C ARG A 28 9.44 -1.02 -0.16
N LYS A 29 9.67 -0.12 0.82
CA LYS A 29 9.23 -0.30 2.20
C LYS A 29 8.49 0.94 2.65
N ILE A 30 7.33 0.75 3.28
CA ILE A 30 6.50 1.81 3.83
C ILE A 30 6.28 1.50 5.31
N VAL A 31 6.31 2.55 6.12
CA VAL A 31 5.88 2.52 7.51
C VAL A 31 4.93 3.71 7.69
N GLU A 32 3.69 3.42 8.08
CA GLU A 32 2.69 4.40 8.45
C GLU A 32 2.17 4.08 9.85
N SER A 33 1.75 5.10 10.59
CA SER A 33 1.17 4.88 11.91
C SER A 33 0.14 5.93 12.25
N VAL A 34 -0.79 5.57 13.13
CA VAL A 34 -1.81 6.47 13.68
C VAL A 34 -1.96 6.20 15.18
N THR A 35 -2.19 7.25 15.95
CA THR A 35 -2.58 7.16 17.36
C THR A 35 -4.09 7.28 17.45
N ILE A 36 -4.72 6.33 18.16
CA ILE A 36 -6.18 6.19 18.30
C ILE A 36 -6.54 6.38 19.77
N ASP A 37 -7.53 7.21 20.04
CA ASP A 37 -8.05 7.42 21.41
C ASP A 37 -8.96 6.27 21.84
N ALA A 38 -8.33 5.11 22.01
CA ALA A 38 -8.93 3.87 22.48
C ALA A 38 -7.85 2.98 23.09
N SER A 39 -8.25 2.08 24.00
CA SER A 39 -7.30 1.14 24.61
C SER A 39 -6.71 0.18 23.56
N PRO A 40 -5.44 -0.27 23.75
CA PRO A 40 -4.82 -1.24 22.84
C PRO A 40 -5.66 -2.51 22.60
N ASP A 41 -6.37 -2.99 23.61
CA ASP A 41 -7.20 -4.19 23.49
C ASP A 41 -8.45 -3.94 22.63
N LYS A 42 -9.07 -2.76 22.74
CA LYS A 42 -10.19 -2.38 21.89
C LYS A 42 -9.75 -2.25 20.42
N VAL A 43 -8.58 -1.67 20.17
CA VAL A 43 -8.03 -1.55 18.81
C VAL A 43 -7.63 -2.92 18.26
N TRP A 44 -7.00 -3.76 19.09
CA TRP A 44 -6.59 -5.10 18.71
C TRP A 44 -7.78 -6.02 18.38
N ALA A 45 -8.90 -5.87 19.07
CA ALA A 45 -10.12 -6.63 18.77
C ALA A 45 -10.60 -6.46 17.33
N VAL A 46 -10.28 -5.33 16.70
CA VAL A 46 -10.56 -5.07 15.26
C VAL A 46 -9.40 -5.52 14.39
N VAL A 47 -8.18 -5.05 14.65
CA VAL A 47 -6.99 -5.34 13.82
C VAL A 47 -6.63 -6.83 13.83
N GLY A 48 -6.79 -7.49 14.97
CA GLY A 48 -6.53 -8.93 15.14
C GLY A 48 -7.59 -9.85 14.53
N ASN A 49 -8.65 -9.28 13.95
CA ASN A 49 -9.66 -10.02 13.20
C ASN A 49 -9.64 -9.61 11.71
N PRO A 50 -8.82 -10.24 10.85
CA PRO A 50 -8.69 -9.85 9.45
C PRO A 50 -9.97 -10.00 8.62
N ALA A 51 -10.98 -10.77 9.10
CA ALA A 51 -12.30 -10.81 8.47
C ALA A 51 -13.10 -9.51 8.71
N ASP A 52 -12.79 -8.74 9.75
CA ASP A 52 -13.36 -7.42 10.01
C ASP A 52 -12.58 -6.33 9.28
N ALA A 53 -12.54 -6.41 7.95
CA ALA A 53 -11.73 -5.58 7.08
C ALA A 53 -12.41 -4.29 6.60
N GLY A 54 -13.61 -3.97 7.09
CA GLY A 54 -14.39 -2.81 6.62
C GLY A 54 -13.77 -1.44 6.93
N TRP A 55 -12.69 -1.40 7.71
CA TRP A 55 -11.88 -0.20 7.95
C TRP A 55 -10.78 0.01 6.90
N ILE A 56 -10.41 -1.04 6.15
CA ILE A 56 -9.43 -0.96 5.08
C ILE A 56 -10.04 -0.18 3.91
N GLU A 57 -9.27 0.75 3.37
CA GLU A 57 -9.72 1.64 2.29
C GLU A 57 -10.24 0.86 1.09
N ASN A 58 -11.44 1.23 0.63
CA ASN A 58 -12.18 0.61 -0.48
C ASN A 58 -12.62 -0.85 -0.24
N VAL A 59 -12.41 -1.45 0.92
CA VAL A 59 -12.92 -2.77 1.23
C VAL A 59 -14.40 -2.67 1.64
N ALA A 60 -15.24 -3.50 1.04
CA ALA A 60 -16.66 -3.64 1.36
C ALA A 60 -16.89 -4.71 2.43
N ARG A 61 -16.17 -5.84 2.34
CA ARG A 61 -16.25 -6.95 3.30
C ARG A 61 -15.00 -7.83 3.28
N GLY A 62 -14.72 -8.49 4.40
CA GLY A 62 -13.73 -9.54 4.53
C GLY A 62 -14.37 -10.88 4.88
N GLU A 63 -13.83 -11.96 4.37
CA GLU A 63 -14.29 -13.33 4.61
C GLU A 63 -13.09 -14.23 4.88
N ARG A 64 -13.16 -15.04 5.95
CA ARG A 64 -12.15 -16.06 6.20
C ARG A 64 -12.37 -17.26 5.30
N GLN A 65 -11.31 -17.75 4.69
CA GLN A 65 -11.25 -18.94 3.87
C GLN A 65 -10.04 -19.80 4.30
N GLY A 66 -9.87 -20.96 3.68
CA GLY A 66 -8.73 -21.84 3.95
C GLY A 66 -8.85 -22.66 5.24
N SER A 67 -7.79 -23.38 5.56
CA SER A 67 -7.70 -24.23 6.76
C SER A 67 -7.31 -23.41 8.01
N ALA A 68 -7.42 -24.03 9.19
CA ALA A 68 -7.04 -23.40 10.44
C ALA A 68 -5.55 -23.03 10.49
N ASP A 69 -4.69 -23.88 9.91
CA ASP A 69 -3.22 -23.77 9.92
C ASP A 69 -2.69 -22.77 8.87
N LYS A 70 -3.50 -22.51 7.80
CA LYS A 70 -3.21 -21.55 6.75
C LYS A 70 -4.43 -20.70 6.45
N PRO A 71 -4.80 -19.80 7.35
CA PRO A 71 -5.96 -18.96 7.13
C PRO A 71 -5.70 -17.97 5.99
N VAL A 72 -6.64 -17.95 5.06
CA VAL A 72 -6.69 -17.01 3.94
C VAL A 72 -7.89 -16.10 4.16
N PHE A 73 -7.73 -14.84 3.84
CA PHE A 73 -8.80 -13.85 3.91
C PHE A 73 -9.06 -13.30 2.52
N ARG A 74 -10.33 -13.32 2.13
CA ARG A 74 -10.81 -12.74 0.89
C ARG A 74 -11.45 -11.39 1.18
N LEU A 75 -10.83 -10.32 0.73
CA LEU A 75 -11.33 -8.96 0.86
C LEU A 75 -12.00 -8.56 -0.46
N THR A 76 -13.31 -8.33 -0.42
CA THR A 76 -14.05 -7.82 -1.58
C THR A 76 -14.05 -6.30 -1.53
N LEU A 77 -13.56 -5.66 -2.58
CA LEU A 77 -13.53 -4.22 -2.74
C LEU A 77 -14.91 -3.68 -3.15
N LYS A 78 -15.14 -2.38 -2.95
CA LYS A 78 -16.40 -1.70 -3.33
C LYS A 78 -16.69 -1.74 -4.84
N ASN A 79 -15.66 -1.89 -5.67
CA ASN A 79 -15.79 -2.07 -7.13
C ASN A 79 -16.01 -3.53 -7.55
N GLY A 80 -16.05 -4.48 -6.60
CA GLY A 80 -16.23 -5.90 -6.86
C GLY A 80 -14.93 -6.69 -7.06
N HIS A 81 -13.79 -6.05 -7.22
CA HIS A 81 -12.50 -6.73 -7.26
C HIS A 81 -12.15 -7.35 -5.91
N VAL A 82 -11.11 -8.14 -5.88
CA VAL A 82 -10.74 -8.93 -4.70
C VAL A 82 -9.25 -8.78 -4.40
N ILE A 83 -8.94 -8.71 -3.10
CA ILE A 83 -7.61 -8.95 -2.56
C ILE A 83 -7.67 -10.25 -1.77
N VAL A 84 -6.72 -11.17 -2.01
CA VAL A 84 -6.60 -12.42 -1.26
C VAL A 84 -5.33 -12.35 -0.42
N GLU A 85 -5.50 -12.47 0.89
CA GLU A 85 -4.41 -12.38 1.87
C GLU A 85 -4.21 -13.72 2.58
N GLU A 86 -2.98 -14.18 2.67
CA GLU A 86 -2.61 -15.30 3.53
C GLU A 86 -2.04 -14.78 4.84
N SER A 87 -2.62 -15.20 5.98
CA SER A 87 -2.06 -14.92 7.29
C SER A 87 -0.74 -15.68 7.46
N ARG A 88 0.33 -14.94 7.72
CA ARG A 88 1.67 -15.51 7.99
C ARG A 88 1.93 -15.67 9.46
N LYS A 89 1.44 -14.73 10.26
CA LYS A 89 1.59 -14.73 11.70
C LYS A 89 0.47 -13.93 12.36
N LEU A 90 -0.23 -14.52 13.27
CA LEU A 90 -1.13 -13.84 14.20
C LEU A 90 -0.60 -14.05 15.62
N ASP A 91 -0.22 -12.97 16.29
CA ASP A 91 0.39 -12.97 17.61
C ASP A 91 -0.44 -12.08 18.55
N PRO A 92 -1.44 -12.65 19.25
CA PRO A 92 -2.32 -11.88 20.14
C PRO A 92 -1.58 -11.26 21.35
N GLU A 93 -0.55 -11.91 21.86
CA GLU A 93 0.21 -11.41 23.01
C GLU A 93 0.97 -10.13 22.66
N ARG A 94 1.52 -10.07 21.44
CA ARG A 94 2.23 -8.91 20.91
C ARG A 94 1.32 -7.96 20.13
N ARG A 95 0.04 -8.28 20.00
CA ARG A 95 -0.94 -7.57 19.19
C ARG A 95 -0.38 -7.27 17.78
N SER A 96 0.04 -8.33 17.08
CA SER A 96 0.69 -8.24 15.78
C SER A 96 0.08 -9.22 14.79
N PHE A 97 -0.26 -8.72 13.60
CA PHE A 97 -0.79 -9.49 12.48
C PHE A 97 0.09 -9.30 11.25
N GLY A 98 0.72 -10.40 10.78
CA GLY A 98 1.53 -10.44 9.58
C GLY A 98 0.84 -11.22 8.47
N TYR A 99 0.86 -10.70 7.24
CA TYR A 99 0.21 -11.31 6.08
C TYR A 99 0.97 -11.08 4.78
N TYR A 100 0.59 -11.85 3.76
CA TYR A 100 1.10 -11.75 2.40
C TYR A 100 -0.09 -11.72 1.43
N ILE A 101 -0.07 -10.83 0.44
CA ILE A 101 -1.10 -10.77 -0.58
C ILE A 101 -0.77 -11.79 -1.67
N LEU A 102 -1.68 -12.76 -1.86
CA LEU A 102 -1.62 -13.79 -2.89
C LEU A 102 -2.14 -13.27 -4.23
N GLU A 103 -3.24 -12.49 -4.19
CA GLU A 103 -3.94 -11.98 -5.38
C GLU A 103 -4.40 -10.55 -5.14
N ASN A 104 -4.21 -9.69 -6.14
CA ASN A 104 -4.79 -8.36 -6.21
C ASN A 104 -4.76 -7.83 -7.65
N GLU A 105 -5.71 -6.93 -7.96
CA GLU A 105 -5.66 -6.14 -9.18
C GLU A 105 -4.72 -4.94 -9.00
N VAL A 106 -3.71 -4.82 -9.89
CA VAL A 106 -2.72 -3.73 -9.81
C VAL A 106 -3.32 -2.34 -10.08
N THR A 107 -4.50 -2.30 -10.68
CA THR A 107 -5.27 -1.06 -10.86
C THR A 107 -5.82 -0.52 -9.54
N ASP A 108 -6.09 -1.39 -8.57
CA ASP A 108 -6.55 -1.03 -7.23
C ASP A 108 -5.37 -0.83 -6.28
N LEU A 109 -4.52 -1.86 -6.17
CA LEU A 109 -3.31 -1.84 -5.34
C LEU A 109 -2.09 -2.13 -6.24
N PRO A 110 -1.30 -1.11 -6.66
CA PRO A 110 -0.22 -1.27 -7.63
C PRO A 110 1.04 -1.87 -7.00
N ALA A 111 0.88 -3.07 -6.44
CA ALA A 111 1.91 -3.80 -5.72
C ALA A 111 1.97 -5.26 -6.15
N LYS A 112 3.18 -5.82 -6.16
CA LYS A 112 3.48 -7.25 -6.32
C LYS A 112 4.34 -7.71 -5.16
N ASP A 113 4.26 -8.99 -4.81
CA ASP A 113 4.99 -9.59 -3.68
C ASP A 113 4.83 -8.78 -2.38
N TYR A 114 3.59 -8.35 -2.14
CA TYR A 114 3.26 -7.52 -1.00
C TYR A 114 3.20 -8.33 0.28
N SER A 115 3.97 -7.91 1.26
CA SER A 115 3.92 -8.43 2.62
C SER A 115 3.77 -7.29 3.62
N ALA A 116 3.02 -7.50 4.68
CA ALA A 116 2.87 -6.48 5.70
C ALA A 116 2.77 -7.07 7.11
N THR A 117 3.00 -6.19 8.08
CA THR A 117 2.73 -6.45 9.50
C THR A 117 2.03 -5.22 10.06
N ILE A 118 0.91 -5.45 10.74
CA ILE A 118 0.19 -4.44 11.51
C ILE A 118 0.38 -4.78 12.97
N SER A 119 0.78 -3.80 13.78
CA SER A 119 0.96 -3.96 15.22
C SER A 119 0.25 -2.86 15.99
N VAL A 120 -0.25 -3.22 17.18
CA VAL A 120 -0.94 -2.30 18.10
C VAL A 120 -0.12 -2.20 19.38
N GLN A 121 0.39 -1.01 19.68
CA GLN A 121 1.23 -0.73 20.82
C GLN A 121 0.52 0.23 21.80
N PRO A 122 0.72 0.09 23.12
CA PRO A 122 0.21 1.07 24.07
C PRO A 122 0.98 2.40 23.93
N GLU A 123 0.24 3.51 23.97
CA GLU A 123 0.77 4.87 23.98
C GLU A 123 0.04 5.66 25.07
N GLY A 124 0.45 5.50 26.33
CA GLY A 124 -0.30 5.97 27.50
C GLY A 124 -1.67 5.30 27.60
N ALA A 125 -2.76 6.07 27.62
CA ALA A 125 -4.14 5.58 27.61
C ALA A 125 -4.65 5.22 26.19
N GLN A 126 -3.89 5.60 25.17
CA GLN A 126 -4.22 5.43 23.75
C GLN A 126 -3.50 4.22 23.16
N ALA A 127 -3.79 3.92 21.90
CA ALA A 127 -3.10 2.91 21.13
C ALA A 127 -2.44 3.52 19.88
N ARG A 128 -1.19 3.16 19.65
CA ARG A 128 -0.51 3.41 18.38
C ARG A 128 -0.61 2.17 17.49
N VAL A 129 -1.19 2.35 16.32
CA VAL A 129 -1.21 1.33 15.27
C VAL A 129 -0.12 1.65 14.27
N GLU A 130 0.76 0.69 13.99
CA GLU A 130 1.81 0.80 13.00
C GLU A 130 1.60 -0.26 11.92
N TRP A 131 1.63 0.16 10.66
CA TRP A 131 1.54 -0.70 9.48
C TRP A 131 2.84 -0.62 8.69
N ARG A 132 3.58 -1.73 8.68
CA ARG A 132 4.81 -1.90 7.90
C ARG A 132 4.52 -2.76 6.68
N ALA A 133 4.81 -2.25 5.50
CA ALA A 133 4.64 -2.97 4.24
C ALA A 133 5.93 -3.01 3.45
N ALA A 134 6.11 -4.09 2.68
CA ALA A 134 7.20 -4.23 1.73
C ALA A 134 6.66 -4.91 0.46
N PHE A 135 6.98 -4.36 -0.72
CA PHE A 135 6.44 -4.79 -2.01
C PHE A 135 7.33 -4.35 -3.16
N TYR A 136 7.07 -4.88 -4.35
CA TYR A 136 7.54 -4.34 -5.61
C TYR A 136 6.42 -3.57 -6.32
N ARG A 137 6.76 -2.68 -7.25
CA ARG A 137 5.77 -1.97 -8.08
C ARG A 137 4.83 -2.94 -8.80
N GLY A 138 3.65 -2.46 -9.22
CA GLY A 138 2.63 -3.26 -9.90
C GLY A 138 3.07 -3.82 -11.26
N HIS A 139 4.11 -3.25 -11.90
CA HIS A 139 4.64 -3.69 -13.19
C HIS A 139 6.01 -4.36 -13.02
N PRO A 140 6.15 -5.66 -13.41
CA PRO A 140 7.37 -6.41 -13.14
C PRO A 140 8.53 -6.12 -14.11
N ASN A 141 8.25 -5.60 -15.33
CA ASN A 141 9.25 -5.37 -16.37
C ASN A 141 9.96 -4.02 -16.21
N ASN A 142 11.07 -3.82 -16.92
CA ASN A 142 11.93 -2.65 -16.82
C ASN A 142 11.32 -1.35 -17.37
N ASP A 143 10.27 -1.43 -18.17
CA ASP A 143 9.58 -0.30 -18.77
C ASP A 143 8.13 -0.20 -18.28
N PRO A 144 7.92 0.26 -17.04
CA PRO A 144 6.57 0.38 -16.48
C PRO A 144 5.84 1.57 -17.10
N PRO A 145 4.52 1.44 -17.31
CA PRO A 145 3.69 2.61 -17.56
C PRO A 145 3.77 3.55 -16.34
N PRO A 146 3.62 4.88 -16.51
CA PRO A 146 3.82 5.86 -15.43
C PRO A 146 3.07 5.53 -14.14
N GLU A 147 1.83 5.05 -14.22
CA GLU A 147 0.95 4.72 -13.09
C GLU A 147 1.41 3.50 -12.28
N LEU A 148 2.29 2.65 -12.85
CA LEU A 148 2.81 1.42 -12.24
C LEU A 148 4.33 1.45 -12.04
N ASN A 149 4.98 2.62 -12.16
CA ASN A 149 6.39 2.80 -11.83
C ASN A 149 6.61 2.76 -10.31
N ASP A 150 7.88 2.73 -9.87
CA ASP A 150 8.23 2.62 -8.45
C ASP A 150 7.66 3.78 -7.61
N GLU A 151 7.75 5.01 -8.09
CA GLU A 151 7.30 6.21 -7.36
C GLU A 151 5.78 6.26 -7.21
N ASN A 152 5.04 6.07 -8.30
CA ASN A 152 3.58 6.11 -8.29
C ASN A 152 2.98 4.90 -7.57
N SER A 153 3.60 3.73 -7.69
CA SER A 153 3.22 2.55 -6.90
C SER A 153 3.39 2.81 -5.41
N GLU A 154 4.54 3.34 -4.97
CA GLU A 154 4.77 3.69 -3.57
C GLU A 154 3.78 4.74 -3.07
N LYS A 155 3.56 5.81 -3.82
CA LYS A 155 2.63 6.89 -3.48
C LYS A 155 1.21 6.36 -3.27
N ARG A 156 0.73 5.50 -4.18
CA ARG A 156 -0.64 4.94 -4.11
C ARG A 156 -0.79 3.92 -2.98
N VAL A 157 0.20 3.05 -2.77
CA VAL A 157 0.19 2.09 -1.64
C VAL A 157 0.23 2.84 -0.31
N ARG A 158 1.07 3.87 -0.19
CA ARG A 158 1.13 4.72 1.01
C ARG A 158 -0.20 5.40 1.29
N ALA A 159 -0.82 5.99 0.28
CA ALA A 159 -2.12 6.63 0.41
C ALA A 159 -3.22 5.65 0.84
N TRP A 160 -3.22 4.43 0.30
CA TRP A 160 -4.16 3.37 0.68
C TRP A 160 -3.98 2.95 2.15
N ILE A 161 -2.74 2.74 2.61
CA ILE A 161 -2.44 2.41 4.01
C ILE A 161 -2.87 3.56 4.92
N HIS A 162 -2.50 4.80 4.58
CA HIS A 162 -2.84 5.97 5.37
C HIS A 162 -4.36 6.14 5.52
N ALA A 163 -5.11 6.08 4.42
CA ALA A 163 -6.58 6.16 4.45
C ALA A 163 -7.20 5.04 5.28
N SER A 164 -6.67 3.82 5.20
CA SER A 164 -7.12 2.69 6.02
C SER A 164 -6.93 2.96 7.52
N LEU A 165 -5.77 3.46 7.92
CA LEU A 165 -5.49 3.81 9.31
C LEU A 165 -6.39 4.93 9.83
N GLU A 166 -6.66 5.95 9.03
CA GLU A 166 -7.60 7.03 9.37
C GLU A 166 -9.05 6.51 9.48
N ASN A 167 -9.47 5.59 8.62
CA ASN A 167 -10.77 4.93 8.73
C ASN A 167 -10.89 4.11 10.02
N LEU A 168 -9.83 3.38 10.39
CA LEU A 168 -9.78 2.62 11.65
C LEU A 168 -9.93 3.55 12.86
N LYS A 169 -9.18 4.65 12.88
CA LYS A 169 -9.25 5.70 13.90
C LYS A 169 -10.68 6.26 14.00
N ALA A 170 -11.23 6.71 12.89
CA ALA A 170 -12.57 7.29 12.86
C ALA A 170 -13.65 6.32 13.36
N ARG A 171 -13.53 5.03 13.02
CA ARG A 171 -14.45 3.98 13.47
C ARG A 171 -14.41 3.78 14.97
N LEU A 172 -13.20 3.72 15.57
CA LEU A 172 -13.01 3.38 16.98
C LEU A 172 -13.29 4.56 17.92
N GLU A 173 -12.98 5.78 17.51
CA GLU A 173 -13.24 6.98 18.29
C GLU A 173 -14.74 7.34 18.33
N LYS A 174 -15.47 7.17 17.20
CA LYS A 174 -16.94 7.34 17.16
C LYS A 174 -17.71 6.33 18.04
N SER A 175 -17.15 5.14 18.23
CA SER A 175 -17.79 4.09 19.05
C SER A 175 -17.58 4.26 20.56
N GLY A 176 -16.86 5.29 20.97
CA GLY A 176 -16.55 5.61 22.37
C GLY A 176 -17.28 6.83 22.94
N SER A 177 -18.11 7.51 22.11
CA SER A 177 -18.90 8.69 22.49
C SER A 177 -20.34 8.29 22.89
#